data_b4e30c3d227d8fd734721dc21be13759
#
_entry.id   b4e30c3d227d8fd734721dc21be13759
#
_cell.length_a   1.000
_cell.length_b   1.000
_cell.length_c   1.000
_cell.angle_alpha   90.00
_cell.angle_beta   90.00
_cell.angle_gamma   90.00
#
_symmetry.space_group_name_H-M   'P 1'
#
loop_
_entity.id
_entity.type
_entity.pdbx_description
1 polymer ?
#
loop_
_entity_poly.entity_id
_entity_poly.type
_entity_poly.pdbx_seq_one_letter_code
_entity_poly.pdbx_strand_id
1 'polypeptide(L)'
;KEMNNYAANGITDEEIAFMKSAIGQRDALQYETPGQKSGFISRLMEYNLEGNYIDVQNGILENITKDEINALAKKWLQTDKLNILLVGDKEKIMPGLQQMGYDIIELDVDGNRK
;
A
#
# COMPACT_ATOMS: atom_id res chain seq x y z
N LYS A 1 8.34 -12.64 -3.87
CA LYS A 1 8.47 -12.92 -5.31
C LYS A 1 7.82 -11.80 -6.11
N GLU A 2 6.52 -11.52 -5.92
CA GLU A 2 5.76 -10.52 -6.70
C GLU A 2 6.35 -9.10 -6.56
N MET A 3 6.67 -8.66 -5.34
CA MET A 3 7.26 -7.33 -5.11
C MET A 3 8.61 -7.17 -5.85
N ASN A 4 9.46 -8.21 -5.83
CA ASN A 4 10.74 -8.17 -6.54
C ASN A 4 10.54 -8.15 -8.05
N ASN A 5 9.56 -8.92 -8.55
CA ASN A 5 9.19 -8.92 -9.96
C ASN A 5 8.70 -7.54 -10.40
N TYR A 6 7.81 -6.92 -9.60
CA TYR A 6 7.29 -5.58 -9.88
C TYR A 6 8.40 -4.52 -9.83
N ALA A 7 9.30 -4.58 -8.85
CA ALA A 7 10.43 -3.64 -8.76
C ALA A 7 11.37 -3.75 -9.96
N ALA A 8 11.53 -4.96 -10.53
CA ALA A 8 12.40 -5.19 -11.69
C ALA A 8 11.73 -4.83 -13.03
N ASN A 9 10.48 -5.21 -13.23
CA ASN A 9 9.78 -5.13 -14.52
C ASN A 9 8.78 -3.97 -14.63
N GLY A 10 8.36 -3.42 -13.47
CA GLY A 10 7.37 -2.36 -13.40
C GLY A 10 5.95 -2.83 -13.73
N ILE A 11 5.04 -1.85 -13.87
CA ILE A 11 3.64 -2.04 -14.23
C ILE A 11 3.48 -2.19 -15.74
N THR A 12 2.54 -3.01 -16.20
CA THR A 12 2.15 -3.11 -17.61
C THR A 12 1.13 -2.04 -18.00
N ASP A 13 0.90 -1.87 -19.32
CA ASP A 13 -0.09 -0.91 -19.79
C ASP A 13 -1.52 -1.35 -19.47
N GLU A 14 -1.78 -2.66 -19.47
CA GLU A 14 -3.06 -3.24 -19.06
C GLU A 14 -3.32 -3.02 -17.57
N GLU A 15 -2.30 -3.20 -16.73
CA GLU A 15 -2.42 -3.02 -15.29
C GLU A 15 -2.68 -1.55 -14.91
N ILE A 16 -2.02 -0.59 -15.56
CA ILE A 16 -2.29 0.84 -15.31
C ILE A 16 -3.70 1.23 -15.77
N ALA A 17 -4.17 0.73 -16.91
CA ALA A 17 -5.53 0.97 -17.39
C ALA A 17 -6.57 0.38 -16.42
N PHE A 18 -6.35 -0.85 -15.95
CA PHE A 18 -7.20 -1.49 -14.95
C PHE A 18 -7.22 -0.71 -13.63
N MET A 19 -6.06 -0.30 -13.13
CA MET A 19 -5.93 0.49 -11.91
C MET A 19 -6.69 1.81 -11.99
N LYS A 20 -6.53 2.57 -13.08
CA LYS A 20 -7.24 3.84 -13.28
C LYS A 20 -8.76 3.64 -13.29
N SER A 21 -9.25 2.62 -13.98
CA SER A 21 -10.67 2.27 -14.01
C SER A 21 -11.19 1.85 -12.63
N ALA A 22 -10.48 0.97 -11.94
CA ALA A 22 -10.90 0.44 -10.64
C ALA A 22 -10.95 1.54 -9.56
N ILE A 23 -9.96 2.44 -9.51
CA ILE A 23 -9.93 3.55 -8.57
C ILE A 23 -11.05 4.55 -8.88
N GLY A 24 -11.23 4.95 -10.14
CA GLY A 24 -12.25 5.89 -10.54
C GLY A 24 -13.68 5.38 -10.23
N GLN A 25 -13.95 4.09 -10.44
CA GLN A 25 -15.25 3.49 -10.09
C GLN A 25 -15.49 3.44 -8.57
N ARG A 26 -14.46 3.10 -7.79
CA ARG A 26 -14.55 3.09 -6.33
C ARG A 26 -14.84 4.47 -5.78
N ASP A 27 -14.15 5.48 -6.28
CA ASP A 27 -14.27 6.84 -5.78
C ASP A 27 -15.65 7.45 -6.04
N ALA A 28 -16.32 7.08 -7.12
CA ALA A 28 -17.69 7.48 -7.40
C ALA A 28 -18.68 7.05 -6.29
N LEU A 29 -18.44 5.92 -5.62
CA LEU A 29 -19.30 5.37 -4.58
C LEU A 29 -18.96 5.86 -3.15
N GLN A 30 -17.81 6.51 -2.95
CA GLN A 30 -17.32 6.88 -1.61
C GLN A 30 -18.08 8.01 -0.93
N TYR A 31 -18.89 8.77 -1.66
CA TYR A 31 -19.51 10.00 -1.16
C TYR A 31 -21.03 10.01 -1.28
N GLU A 32 -21.65 8.84 -1.37
CA GLU A 32 -23.12 8.73 -1.55
C GLU A 32 -23.89 8.98 -0.26
N THR A 33 -23.43 8.43 0.85
CA THR A 33 -24.15 8.51 2.12
C THR A 33 -23.71 9.71 2.98
N PRO A 34 -24.60 10.24 3.86
CA PRO A 34 -24.22 11.31 4.79
C PRO A 34 -23.02 10.95 5.68
N GLY A 35 -22.94 9.70 6.15
CA GLY A 35 -21.81 9.22 6.97
C GLY A 35 -20.48 9.25 6.22
N GLN A 36 -20.47 8.84 4.95
CA GLN A 36 -19.28 8.92 4.10
C GLN A 36 -18.84 10.38 3.87
N LYS A 37 -19.78 11.27 3.60
CA LYS A 37 -19.50 12.71 3.45
C LYS A 37 -18.93 13.32 4.73
N SER A 38 -19.51 13.00 5.88
CA SER A 38 -19.02 13.45 7.19
C SER A 38 -17.61 12.93 7.47
N GLY A 39 -17.34 11.64 7.20
CA GLY A 39 -16.01 11.06 7.34
C GLY A 39 -14.97 11.71 6.43
N PHE A 40 -15.36 12.09 5.22
CA PHE A 40 -14.49 12.83 4.31
C PHE A 40 -14.16 14.23 4.84
N ILE A 41 -15.16 14.98 5.31
CA ILE A 41 -14.94 16.32 5.90
C ILE A 41 -14.01 16.20 7.12
N SER A 42 -14.22 15.22 8.00
CA SER A 42 -13.36 14.98 9.15
C SER A 42 -11.91 14.74 8.71
N ARG A 43 -11.68 13.99 7.65
CA ARG A 43 -10.34 13.74 7.08
C ARG A 43 -9.70 15.04 6.55
N LEU A 44 -10.44 15.87 5.83
CA LEU A 44 -9.95 17.16 5.36
C LEU A 44 -9.45 18.02 6.53
N MET A 45 -10.21 18.05 7.63
CA MET A 45 -9.86 18.81 8.83
C MET A 45 -8.66 18.20 9.57
N GLU A 46 -8.64 16.88 9.76
CA GLU A 46 -7.58 16.17 10.50
C GLU A 46 -6.21 16.33 9.83
N TYR A 47 -6.16 16.24 8.50
CA TYR A 47 -4.92 16.31 7.73
C TYR A 47 -4.68 17.68 7.09
N ASN A 48 -5.51 18.68 7.40
CA ASN A 48 -5.43 20.04 6.84
C ASN A 48 -5.34 20.04 5.31
N LEU A 49 -6.24 19.27 4.67
CA LEU A 49 -6.31 19.15 3.22
C LEU A 49 -7.21 20.24 2.63
N GLU A 50 -6.89 20.66 1.41
CA GLU A 50 -7.70 21.63 0.68
C GLU A 50 -9.06 21.06 0.28
N GLY A 51 -10.08 21.95 0.15
CA GLY A 51 -11.44 21.54 -0.23
C GLY A 51 -11.56 20.88 -1.60
N ASN A 52 -10.60 21.14 -2.51
CA ASN A 52 -10.48 20.54 -3.83
C ASN A 52 -9.63 19.25 -3.85
N TYR A 53 -9.37 18.65 -2.69
CA TYR A 53 -8.51 17.47 -2.56
C TYR A 53 -8.91 16.34 -3.54
N ILE A 54 -10.20 16.09 -3.72
CA ILE A 54 -10.69 15.06 -4.65
C ILE A 54 -10.33 15.40 -6.09
N ASP A 55 -10.51 16.65 -6.50
CA ASP A 55 -10.20 17.07 -7.87
C ASP A 55 -8.69 16.93 -8.16
N VAL A 56 -7.86 17.27 -7.18
CA VAL A 56 -6.40 17.07 -7.25
C VAL A 56 -6.06 15.59 -7.38
N GLN A 57 -6.69 14.70 -6.57
CA GLN A 57 -6.45 13.26 -6.65
C GLN A 57 -6.90 12.67 -7.99
N ASN A 58 -8.06 13.09 -8.50
CA ASN A 58 -8.55 12.69 -9.82
C ASN A 58 -7.61 13.14 -10.93
N GLY A 59 -7.14 14.38 -10.87
CA GLY A 59 -6.16 14.89 -11.82
C GLY A 59 -4.85 14.10 -11.81
N ILE A 60 -4.35 13.69 -10.64
CA ILE A 60 -3.19 12.80 -10.54
C ILE A 60 -3.50 11.44 -11.17
N LEU A 61 -4.66 10.84 -10.84
CA LEU A 61 -5.04 9.52 -11.36
C LEU A 61 -5.15 9.51 -12.90
N GLU A 62 -5.74 10.54 -13.46
CA GLU A 62 -5.91 10.67 -14.92
C GLU A 62 -4.57 10.82 -15.66
N ASN A 63 -3.67 11.64 -15.10
CA ASN A 63 -2.44 12.04 -15.77
C ASN A 63 -1.22 11.18 -15.43
N ILE A 64 -1.26 10.39 -14.33
CA ILE A 64 -0.11 9.56 -13.93
C ILE A 64 0.30 8.61 -15.04
N THR A 65 1.59 8.61 -15.32
CA THR A 65 2.20 7.79 -16.37
C THR A 65 2.82 6.51 -15.81
N LYS A 66 3.03 5.55 -16.70
CA LYS A 66 3.74 4.30 -16.40
C LYS A 66 5.14 4.57 -15.84
N ASP A 67 5.86 5.52 -16.42
CA ASP A 67 7.23 5.84 -16.02
C ASP A 67 7.26 6.45 -14.60
N GLU A 68 6.30 7.30 -14.27
CA GLU A 68 6.17 7.86 -12.92
C GLU A 68 5.87 6.78 -11.88
N ILE A 69 4.94 5.87 -12.18
CA ILE A 69 4.64 4.74 -11.28
C ILE A 69 5.88 3.87 -11.08
N ASN A 70 6.58 3.54 -12.14
CA ASN A 70 7.80 2.72 -12.08
C ASN A 70 8.94 3.42 -11.32
N ALA A 71 9.07 4.74 -11.46
CA ALA A 71 10.03 5.53 -10.71
C ALA A 71 9.71 5.54 -9.20
N LEU A 72 8.42 5.68 -8.86
CA LEU A 72 7.95 5.60 -7.47
C LEU A 72 8.16 4.19 -6.88
N ALA A 73 7.86 3.15 -7.64
CA ALA A 73 8.10 1.76 -7.22
C ALA A 73 9.58 1.51 -6.91
N LYS A 74 10.49 1.92 -7.78
CA LYS A 74 11.94 1.81 -7.56
C LYS A 74 12.42 2.58 -6.32
N LYS A 75 11.81 3.72 -6.04
CA LYS A 75 12.17 4.56 -4.90
C LYS A 75 11.67 3.98 -3.58
N TRP A 76 10.45 3.47 -3.54
CA TRP A 76 9.77 3.14 -2.30
C TRP A 76 9.65 1.64 -2.03
N LEU A 77 9.67 0.79 -3.05
CA LEU A 77 9.57 -0.66 -2.90
C LEU A 77 10.94 -1.27 -2.60
N GLN A 78 11.47 -0.97 -1.42
CA GLN A 78 12.77 -1.46 -0.95
C GLN A 78 12.57 -2.82 -0.26
N THR A 79 12.58 -3.90 -1.04
CA THR A 79 12.29 -5.26 -0.55
C THR A 79 13.34 -5.80 0.41
N ASP A 80 14.55 -5.25 0.39
CA ASP A 80 15.66 -5.53 1.30
C ASP A 80 15.50 -4.90 2.69
N LYS A 81 14.59 -3.94 2.82
CA LYS A 81 14.33 -3.20 4.07
C LYS A 81 12.97 -3.51 4.69
N LEU A 82 12.34 -4.60 4.28
CA LEU A 82 11.04 -4.99 4.80
C LEU A 82 11.16 -5.61 6.20
N ASN A 83 10.30 -5.15 7.10
CA ASN A 83 10.03 -5.86 8.34
C ASN A 83 8.89 -6.85 8.09
N ILE A 84 9.13 -8.13 8.38
CA ILE A 84 8.15 -9.20 8.18
C ILE A 84 7.66 -9.64 9.56
N LEU A 85 6.39 -9.34 9.87
CA LEU A 85 5.76 -9.81 11.11
C LEU A 85 4.99 -11.10 10.82
N LEU A 86 5.31 -12.14 11.56
CA LEU A 86 4.62 -13.44 11.50
C LEU A 86 4.00 -13.76 12.85
N VAL A 87 2.73 -14.13 12.82
CA VAL A 87 1.99 -14.57 14.01
C VAL A 87 1.54 -16.01 13.77
N GLY A 88 1.89 -16.90 14.67
CA GLY A 88 1.53 -18.32 14.54
C GLY A 88 2.11 -19.18 15.64
N ASP A 89 1.90 -20.50 15.52
CA ASP A 89 2.46 -21.50 16.41
C ASP A 89 3.99 -21.57 16.22
N LYS A 90 4.72 -21.07 17.21
CA LYS A 90 6.18 -20.97 17.18
C LYS A 90 6.86 -22.30 16.83
N GLU A 91 6.43 -23.40 17.47
CA GLU A 91 7.07 -24.69 17.27
C GLU A 91 6.95 -25.19 15.82
N LYS A 92 5.87 -24.81 15.15
CA LYS A 92 5.62 -25.21 13.74
C LYS A 92 6.33 -24.32 12.73
N ILE A 93 6.41 -23.00 12.98
CA ILE A 93 6.94 -22.06 11.98
C ILE A 93 8.45 -21.83 12.12
N MET A 94 9.01 -21.89 13.34
CA MET A 94 10.40 -21.56 13.61
C MET A 94 11.41 -22.38 12.78
N PRO A 95 11.28 -23.71 12.63
CA PRO A 95 12.24 -24.49 11.85
C PRO A 95 12.35 -24.04 10.39
N GLY A 96 11.23 -23.64 9.79
CA GLY A 96 11.21 -23.11 8.42
C GLY A 96 11.81 -21.72 8.31
N LEU A 97 11.53 -20.85 9.29
CA LEU A 97 12.07 -19.49 9.33
C LEU A 97 13.59 -19.46 9.47
N GLN A 98 14.16 -20.31 10.33
CA GLN A 98 15.61 -20.42 10.52
C GLN A 98 16.36 -20.78 9.23
N GLN A 99 15.71 -21.54 8.33
CA GLN A 99 16.30 -21.92 7.05
C GLN A 99 16.30 -20.79 6.02
N MET A 100 15.53 -19.72 6.25
CA MET A 100 15.41 -18.60 5.32
C MET A 100 16.55 -17.58 5.44
N GLY A 101 17.38 -17.66 6.48
CA GLY A 101 18.57 -16.81 6.66
C GLY A 101 18.27 -15.37 7.07
N TYR A 102 17.07 -15.09 7.60
CA TYR A 102 16.73 -13.79 8.16
C TYR A 102 17.05 -13.70 9.65
N ASP A 103 17.32 -12.49 10.13
CA ASP A 103 17.40 -12.21 11.57
C ASP A 103 16.00 -12.34 12.17
N ILE A 104 15.83 -13.28 13.09
CA ILE A 104 14.55 -13.56 13.72
C ILE A 104 14.54 -12.91 15.11
N ILE A 105 13.56 -12.04 15.33
CA ILE A 105 13.32 -11.39 16.61
C ILE A 105 11.99 -11.92 17.14
N GLU A 106 12.04 -12.61 18.30
CA GLU A 106 10.82 -13.03 18.98
C GLU A 106 10.22 -11.86 19.77
N LEU A 107 8.91 -11.72 19.65
CA LEU A 107 8.15 -10.73 20.39
C LEU A 107 7.16 -11.42 21.33
N ASP A 108 6.83 -10.76 22.44
CA ASP A 108 5.71 -11.12 23.28
C ASP A 108 4.39 -10.55 22.75
N VAL A 109 3.29 -10.73 23.48
CA VAL A 109 1.96 -10.25 23.08
C VAL A 109 1.84 -8.72 23.10
N ASP A 110 2.73 -8.05 23.79
CA ASP A 110 2.79 -6.59 23.92
C ASP A 110 3.78 -5.98 22.91
N GLY A 111 4.45 -6.82 22.11
CA GLY A 111 5.41 -6.39 21.10
C GLY A 111 6.83 -6.14 21.61
N ASN A 112 7.15 -6.54 22.84
CA ASN A 112 8.49 -6.43 23.39
C ASN A 112 9.36 -7.60 22.93
N ARG A 113 10.65 -7.35 22.77
CA ARG A 113 11.63 -8.42 22.47
C ARG A 113 11.74 -9.37 23.67
N LYS A 114 11.72 -10.65 23.39
CA LYS A 114 12.00 -11.71 24.36
C LYS A 114 13.49 -11.94 24.54
#